data_75af4fc4143952d4909b18ba9bbc6192
#
_entry.id   75af4fc4143952d4909b18ba9bbc6192
#
_cell.length_a   1.000
_cell.length_b   1.000
_cell.length_c   1.000
_cell.angle_alpha   90.00
_cell.angle_beta   90.00
_cell.angle_gamma   90.00
#
_symmetry.space_group_name_H-M   'P 1'
#
loop_
_entity.id
_entity.type
_entity.pdbx_description
1 polymer ?
#
loop_
_entity_poly.entity_id
_entity_poly.type
_entity_poly.pdbx_seq_one_letter_code
_entity_poly.pdbx_strand_id
1 'polypeptide(L)'
;MAESNVKEEKHIVYDAIKIGLASPEKIREWSRGEVKKPETINYRTLKPEKDGLFCEKIFGPSKDWECHCGKYKKIRYKGVVCDRCGVEVTKASVRRERMGHIELAAPVSHIWYFKGIPSRMGLILDVSPRNLEKVLYFASYIVLEVQDGVNLQPKQILSEAEYQEARKNYGQTKILVID
;
A
#
# COMPACT_ATOMS: atom_id res chain seq x y z
N MET A 1 -1.85 -48.47 -19.48
CA MET A 1 -1.86 -47.34 -20.42
C MET A 1 -2.15 -46.10 -19.58
N ALA A 2 -1.14 -45.25 -19.39
CA ALA A 2 -1.27 -44.05 -18.62
C ALA A 2 -1.55 -42.90 -19.61
N GLU A 3 -2.77 -42.35 -19.58
CA GLU A 3 -3.11 -41.15 -20.34
C GLU A 3 -2.39 -39.96 -19.73
N SER A 4 -1.44 -39.45 -20.49
CA SER A 4 -0.74 -38.20 -20.20
C SER A 4 -1.71 -37.04 -20.44
N ASN A 5 -2.29 -36.51 -19.38
CA ASN A 5 -2.98 -35.22 -19.41
C ASN A 5 -1.96 -34.11 -19.69
N VAL A 6 -1.66 -33.88 -20.95
CA VAL A 6 -0.99 -32.67 -21.43
C VAL A 6 -2.01 -31.55 -21.23
N LYS A 7 -1.79 -30.70 -20.22
CA LYS A 7 -2.51 -29.43 -20.12
C LYS A 7 -2.12 -28.61 -21.36
N GLU A 8 -3.07 -28.42 -22.27
CA GLU A 8 -2.95 -27.43 -23.32
C GLU A 8 -2.67 -26.05 -22.67
N GLU A 9 -1.45 -25.56 -22.84
CA GLU A 9 -1.14 -24.17 -22.57
C GLU A 9 -1.92 -23.34 -23.60
N LYS A 10 -3.00 -22.71 -23.17
CA LYS A 10 -3.72 -21.74 -23.97
C LYS A 10 -2.77 -20.59 -24.28
N HIS A 11 -2.20 -20.56 -25.47
CA HIS A 11 -1.49 -19.40 -25.98
C HIS A 11 -2.49 -18.25 -26.11
N ILE A 12 -2.42 -17.30 -25.16
CA ILE A 12 -3.23 -16.10 -25.23
C ILE A 12 -2.51 -15.16 -26.21
N VAL A 13 -3.15 -14.91 -27.34
CA VAL A 13 -2.69 -13.94 -28.33
C VAL A 13 -3.19 -12.57 -27.91
N TYR A 14 -2.28 -11.61 -27.78
CA TYR A 14 -2.60 -10.23 -27.44
C TYR A 14 -2.47 -9.34 -28.67
N ASP A 15 -3.49 -8.54 -28.94
CA ASP A 15 -3.44 -7.52 -29.99
C ASP A 15 -2.70 -6.26 -29.51
N ALA A 16 -2.77 -5.96 -28.23
CA ALA A 16 -2.13 -4.82 -27.62
C ALA A 16 -1.83 -5.05 -26.14
N ILE A 17 -0.82 -4.34 -25.63
CA ILE A 17 -0.47 -4.29 -24.19
C ILE A 17 -0.62 -2.85 -23.73
N LYS A 18 -1.45 -2.63 -22.68
CA LYS A 18 -1.59 -1.33 -22.02
C LYS A 18 -0.87 -1.34 -20.67
N ILE A 19 0.08 -0.42 -20.51
CA ILE A 19 0.78 -0.21 -19.24
C ILE A 19 0.19 1.02 -18.55
N GLY A 20 -0.12 0.88 -17.28
CA GLY A 20 -0.68 1.96 -16.47
C GLY A 20 -0.46 1.74 -14.98
N LEU A 21 -0.82 2.73 -14.17
CA LEU A 21 -0.80 2.62 -12.71
C LEU A 21 -2.06 1.89 -12.23
N ALA A 22 -1.89 1.01 -11.23
CA ALA A 22 -3.02 0.40 -10.57
C ALA A 22 -3.65 1.39 -9.58
N SER A 23 -4.97 1.49 -9.60
CA SER A 23 -5.69 2.25 -8.58
C SER A 23 -5.69 1.54 -7.22
N PRO A 24 -5.93 2.24 -6.10
CA PRO A 24 -6.06 1.62 -4.79
C PRO A 24 -7.12 0.52 -4.74
N GLU A 25 -8.25 0.71 -5.43
CA GLU A 25 -9.32 -0.28 -5.54
C GLU A 25 -8.85 -1.55 -6.25
N LYS A 26 -8.06 -1.38 -7.32
CA LYS A 26 -7.49 -2.50 -8.05
C LYS A 26 -6.49 -3.30 -7.23
N ILE A 27 -5.69 -2.60 -6.43
CA ILE A 27 -4.74 -3.24 -5.48
C ILE A 27 -5.50 -4.03 -4.41
N ARG A 28 -6.59 -3.48 -3.85
CA ARG A 28 -7.44 -4.20 -2.89
C ARG A 28 -8.10 -5.42 -3.52
N GLU A 29 -8.54 -5.35 -4.77
CA GLU A 29 -9.11 -6.49 -5.51
C GLU A 29 -8.09 -7.64 -5.65
N TRP A 30 -6.83 -7.34 -5.92
CA TRP A 30 -5.76 -8.35 -6.03
C TRP A 30 -5.30 -8.88 -4.68
N SER A 31 -5.50 -8.11 -3.62
CA SER A 31 -5.00 -8.43 -2.30
C SER A 31 -5.76 -9.58 -1.65
N ARG A 32 -5.04 -10.45 -0.96
CA ARG A 32 -5.59 -11.53 -0.13
C ARG A 32 -5.81 -11.11 1.33
N GLY A 33 -5.42 -9.90 1.69
CA GLY A 33 -5.62 -9.34 3.02
C GLY A 33 -4.68 -8.18 3.34
N GLU A 34 -5.00 -7.48 4.40
CA GLU A 34 -4.24 -6.33 4.91
C GLU A 34 -3.12 -6.78 5.83
N VAL A 35 -1.92 -6.25 5.62
CA VAL A 35 -0.77 -6.39 6.52
C VAL A 35 -0.84 -5.27 7.55
N LYS A 36 -1.08 -5.63 8.81
CA LYS A 36 -1.30 -4.66 9.91
C LYS A 36 -0.10 -4.45 10.80
N LYS A 37 0.88 -5.34 10.74
CA LYS A 37 2.04 -5.37 11.63
C LYS A 37 3.34 -5.40 10.83
N PRO A 38 4.39 -4.72 11.31
CA PRO A 38 5.70 -4.73 10.66
C PRO A 38 6.49 -6.00 10.90
N GLU A 39 6.05 -6.87 11.81
CA GLU A 39 6.75 -8.10 12.15
C GLU A 39 6.81 -9.05 10.95
N THR A 40 7.92 -9.74 10.83
CA THR A 40 8.17 -10.72 9.77
C THR A 40 8.02 -12.15 10.28
N ILE A 41 8.98 -12.62 11.05
CA ILE A 41 9.01 -13.95 11.65
C ILE A 41 9.26 -13.86 13.15
N ASN A 42 8.75 -14.81 13.89
CA ASN A 42 9.07 -14.97 15.29
C ASN A 42 10.49 -15.54 15.42
N TYR A 43 11.41 -14.82 16.08
CA TYR A 43 12.81 -15.25 16.22
C TYR A 43 12.98 -16.56 16.99
N ARG A 44 12.02 -16.91 17.86
CA ARG A 44 12.06 -18.12 18.70
C ARG A 44 11.52 -19.34 17.96
N THR A 45 10.40 -19.19 17.24
CA THR A 45 9.73 -20.29 16.56
C THR A 45 10.07 -20.38 15.07
N LEU A 46 10.71 -19.37 14.50
CA LEU A 46 11.04 -19.20 13.09
C LEU A 46 9.82 -19.27 12.16
N LYS A 47 8.62 -19.07 12.72
CA LYS A 47 7.37 -19.03 11.96
C LYS A 47 6.95 -17.60 11.66
N PRO A 48 6.31 -17.37 10.51
CA PRO A 48 5.76 -16.06 10.18
C PRO A 48 4.75 -15.57 11.21
N GLU A 49 4.85 -14.31 11.61
CA GLU A 49 3.89 -13.69 12.51
C GLU A 49 2.54 -13.45 11.81
N LYS A 50 1.47 -13.60 12.57
CA LYS A 50 0.12 -13.33 12.08
C LYS A 50 -0.06 -11.83 11.79
N ASP A 51 -0.70 -11.52 10.66
CA ASP A 51 -0.97 -10.17 10.16
C ASP A 51 0.30 -9.34 9.88
N GLY A 52 1.48 -9.99 9.87
CA GLY A 52 2.75 -9.41 9.52
C GLY A 52 3.09 -9.51 8.02
N LEU A 53 4.29 -9.06 7.67
CA LEU A 53 4.77 -9.00 6.28
C LEU A 53 4.92 -10.38 5.62
N PHE A 54 5.01 -11.46 6.40
CA PHE A 54 5.09 -12.84 5.90
C PHE A 54 3.91 -13.72 6.34
N CYS A 55 2.80 -13.12 6.74
CA CYS A 55 1.63 -13.82 7.25
C CYS A 55 1.17 -14.95 6.31
N GLU A 56 1.08 -16.16 6.85
CA GLU A 56 0.65 -17.34 6.07
C GLU A 56 -0.83 -17.31 5.69
N LYS A 57 -1.66 -16.60 6.46
CA LYS A 57 -3.08 -16.41 6.13
C LYS A 57 -3.26 -15.56 4.88
N ILE A 58 -2.43 -14.54 4.69
CA ILE A 58 -2.50 -13.62 3.55
C ILE A 58 -1.79 -14.23 2.34
N PHE A 59 -0.54 -14.66 2.50
CA PHE A 59 0.32 -15.05 1.39
C PHE A 59 0.33 -16.56 1.12
N GLY A 60 -0.14 -17.36 2.04
CA GLY A 60 -0.12 -18.82 1.93
C GLY A 60 0.89 -19.49 2.85
N PRO A 61 0.87 -20.84 2.93
CA PRO A 61 1.68 -21.60 3.85
C PRO A 61 3.18 -21.52 3.52
N SER A 62 4.04 -21.64 4.52
CA SER A 62 5.50 -21.72 4.37
C SER A 62 5.98 -23.08 3.86
N LYS A 63 5.22 -24.14 4.16
CA LYS A 63 5.50 -25.51 3.74
C LYS A 63 4.36 -26.04 2.90
N ASP A 64 4.69 -26.86 1.90
CA ASP A 64 3.70 -27.48 1.04
C ASP A 64 2.70 -28.31 1.85
N TRP A 65 1.42 -28.08 1.59
CA TRP A 65 0.30 -28.84 2.15
C TRP A 65 0.22 -28.84 3.68
N GLU A 66 0.78 -27.84 4.34
CA GLU A 66 0.75 -27.70 5.79
C GLU A 66 0.19 -26.32 6.20
N CYS A 67 -0.80 -26.30 7.09
CA CYS A 67 -1.26 -25.04 7.67
C CYS A 67 -0.35 -24.58 8.81
N HIS A 68 -0.43 -23.30 9.18
CA HIS A 68 0.43 -22.69 10.22
C HIS A 68 0.41 -23.43 11.56
N CYS A 69 -0.77 -23.83 12.04
CA CYS A 69 -0.92 -24.51 13.33
C CYS A 69 -0.60 -26.02 13.28
N GLY A 70 -0.38 -26.59 12.09
CA GLY A 70 -0.07 -28.01 11.90
C GLY A 70 -1.25 -28.95 12.01
N LYS A 71 -2.49 -28.47 12.10
CA LYS A 71 -3.71 -29.31 12.12
C LYS A 71 -3.85 -30.11 10.83
N TYR A 72 -3.60 -29.49 9.69
CA TYR A 72 -3.62 -30.11 8.37
C TYR A 72 -2.20 -30.14 7.79
N LYS A 73 -1.72 -31.34 7.41
CA LYS A 73 -0.33 -31.56 6.97
C LYS A 73 -0.20 -32.41 5.70
N LYS A 74 -1.29 -32.78 5.04
CA LYS A 74 -1.25 -33.70 3.90
C LYS A 74 -1.97 -33.14 2.69
N ILE A 75 -1.55 -33.58 1.49
CA ILE A 75 -2.13 -33.17 0.20
C ILE A 75 -3.64 -33.47 0.09
N ARG A 76 -4.14 -34.47 0.80
CA ARG A 76 -5.58 -34.80 0.83
C ARG A 76 -6.47 -33.64 1.30
N TYR A 77 -5.89 -32.67 2.03
CA TYR A 77 -6.57 -31.48 2.52
C TYR A 77 -6.39 -30.26 1.59
N LYS A 78 -5.94 -30.46 0.36
CA LYS A 78 -5.75 -29.40 -0.63
C LYS A 78 -6.98 -28.51 -0.74
N GLY A 79 -6.77 -27.18 -0.64
CA GLY A 79 -7.82 -26.16 -0.76
C GLY A 79 -8.65 -25.94 0.52
N VAL A 80 -8.42 -26.71 1.58
CA VAL A 80 -9.10 -26.51 2.86
C VAL A 80 -8.50 -25.31 3.56
N VAL A 81 -9.35 -24.38 4.00
CA VAL A 81 -8.94 -23.27 4.88
C VAL A 81 -9.04 -23.77 6.32
N CYS A 82 -7.94 -23.72 7.04
CA CYS A 82 -7.91 -24.18 8.42
C CYS A 82 -8.80 -23.30 9.33
N ASP A 83 -9.74 -23.92 9.99
CA ASP A 83 -10.67 -23.27 10.95
C ASP A 83 -9.94 -22.66 12.14
N ARG A 84 -8.77 -23.20 12.53
CA ARG A 84 -8.00 -22.71 13.68
C ARG A 84 -7.07 -21.55 13.36
N CYS A 85 -6.33 -21.60 12.25
CA CYS A 85 -5.32 -20.58 11.90
C CYS A 85 -5.66 -19.76 10.65
N GLY A 86 -6.70 -20.13 9.90
CA GLY A 86 -7.15 -19.41 8.71
C GLY A 86 -6.24 -19.57 7.49
N VAL A 87 -5.23 -20.45 7.55
CA VAL A 87 -4.30 -20.70 6.45
C VAL A 87 -4.87 -21.74 5.51
N GLU A 88 -4.86 -21.45 4.21
CA GLU A 88 -5.26 -22.41 3.17
C GLU A 88 -4.18 -23.45 2.95
N VAL A 89 -4.57 -24.72 2.88
CA VAL A 89 -3.65 -25.82 2.60
C VAL A 89 -3.37 -25.92 1.11
N THR A 90 -2.24 -25.39 0.69
CA THR A 90 -1.80 -25.35 -0.70
C THR A 90 -0.27 -25.45 -0.80
N LYS A 91 0.28 -25.35 -2.00
CA LYS A 91 1.73 -25.33 -2.18
C LYS A 91 2.33 -24.00 -1.68
N ALA A 92 3.51 -24.06 -1.11
CA ALA A 92 4.25 -22.88 -0.67
C ALA A 92 4.58 -21.89 -1.83
N SER A 93 4.63 -22.38 -3.08
CA SER A 93 4.89 -21.56 -4.26
C SER A 93 3.89 -20.40 -4.46
N VAL A 94 2.65 -20.54 -3.95
CA VAL A 94 1.62 -19.48 -4.02
C VAL A 94 2.04 -18.20 -3.31
N ARG A 95 3.00 -18.27 -2.38
CA ARG A 95 3.56 -17.08 -1.70
C ARG A 95 4.26 -16.11 -2.65
N ARG A 96 4.70 -16.58 -3.81
CA ARG A 96 5.31 -15.76 -4.87
C ARG A 96 4.29 -15.09 -5.78
N GLU A 97 3.04 -15.52 -5.75
CA GLU A 97 1.96 -15.07 -6.63
C GLU A 97 0.95 -14.19 -5.90
N ARG A 98 0.71 -14.49 -4.61
CA ARG A 98 -0.31 -13.78 -3.81
C ARG A 98 0.19 -12.42 -3.36
N MET A 99 -0.69 -11.45 -3.47
CA MET A 99 -0.49 -10.08 -3.02
C MET A 99 -1.26 -9.81 -1.73
N GLY A 100 -0.68 -9.00 -0.87
CA GLY A 100 -1.34 -8.33 0.23
C GLY A 100 -1.26 -6.82 0.03
N HIS A 101 -1.90 -6.05 0.88
CA HIS A 101 -1.82 -4.59 0.85
C HIS A 101 -1.58 -4.02 2.25
N ILE A 102 -1.12 -2.80 2.28
CA ILE A 102 -0.93 -2.00 3.50
C ILE A 102 -1.77 -0.75 3.31
N GLU A 103 -2.70 -0.49 4.23
CA GLU A 103 -3.43 0.78 4.28
C GLU A 103 -2.50 1.84 4.84
N LEU A 104 -2.34 2.92 4.09
CA LEU A 104 -1.51 4.04 4.50
C LEU A 104 -2.31 4.99 5.40
N ALA A 105 -1.64 5.58 6.40
CA ALA A 105 -2.25 6.56 7.30
C ALA A 105 -2.64 7.87 6.59
N ALA A 106 -1.91 8.22 5.53
CA ALA A 106 -2.14 9.40 4.70
C ALA A 106 -1.89 9.08 3.22
N PRO A 107 -2.52 9.80 2.27
CA PRO A 107 -2.22 9.67 0.86
C PRO A 107 -0.74 9.95 0.57
N VAL A 108 -0.15 9.21 -0.35
CA VAL A 108 1.24 9.36 -0.79
C VAL A 108 1.28 9.67 -2.27
N SER A 109 2.02 10.71 -2.64
CA SER A 109 2.22 11.10 -4.03
C SER A 109 3.13 10.12 -4.77
N HIS A 110 2.77 9.82 -6.02
CA HIS A 110 3.58 8.96 -6.85
C HIS A 110 4.85 9.70 -7.28
N ILE A 111 6.00 9.06 -7.09
CA ILE A 111 7.32 9.65 -7.32
C ILE A 111 7.55 10.09 -8.79
N TRP A 112 6.92 9.45 -9.77
CA TRP A 112 7.04 9.84 -11.19
C TRP A 112 6.55 11.24 -11.46
N TYR A 113 5.53 11.70 -10.75
CA TYR A 113 4.96 13.03 -10.92
C TYR A 113 5.68 14.10 -10.10
N PHE A 114 6.35 13.69 -9.02
CA PHE A 114 7.05 14.59 -8.12
C PHE A 114 8.53 14.77 -8.50
N LYS A 115 9.31 13.66 -8.61
CA LYS A 115 10.77 13.69 -8.85
C LYS A 115 11.21 13.74 -10.31
N GLY A 116 10.29 13.92 -11.25
CA GLY A 116 10.65 14.17 -12.65
C GLY A 116 11.39 15.50 -12.82
N ILE A 117 12.20 15.63 -13.88
CA ILE A 117 12.82 16.90 -14.28
C ILE A 117 12.26 17.27 -15.65
N PRO A 118 11.40 18.29 -15.75
CA PRO A 118 10.81 19.09 -14.66
C PRO A 118 9.74 18.33 -13.86
N SER A 119 9.53 18.73 -12.60
CA SER A 119 8.46 18.16 -11.75
C SER A 119 7.09 18.49 -12.33
N ARG A 120 6.33 17.46 -12.72
CA ARG A 120 4.98 17.65 -13.28
C ARG A 120 4.02 18.26 -12.26
N MET A 121 4.07 17.78 -11.02
CA MET A 121 3.26 18.35 -9.92
C MET A 121 3.65 19.80 -9.63
N GLY A 122 4.95 20.10 -9.56
CA GLY A 122 5.43 21.46 -9.34
C GLY A 122 4.95 22.45 -10.41
N LEU A 123 4.95 22.04 -11.67
CA LEU A 123 4.48 22.87 -12.79
C LEU A 123 2.96 23.12 -12.75
N ILE A 124 2.16 22.09 -12.50
CA ILE A 124 0.68 22.21 -12.46
C ILE A 124 0.24 23.05 -11.27
N LEU A 125 0.85 22.83 -10.12
CA LEU A 125 0.52 23.55 -8.89
C LEU A 125 1.18 24.93 -8.79
N ASP A 126 2.12 25.23 -9.68
CA ASP A 126 2.95 26.44 -9.62
C ASP A 126 3.63 26.60 -8.25
N VAL A 127 4.25 25.50 -7.78
CA VAL A 127 4.98 25.43 -6.53
C VAL A 127 6.39 24.93 -6.81
N SER A 128 7.40 25.56 -6.22
CA SER A 128 8.79 25.13 -6.41
C SER A 128 8.99 23.69 -5.93
N PRO A 129 9.81 22.87 -6.60
CA PRO A 129 10.07 21.49 -6.20
C PRO A 129 10.57 21.36 -4.76
N ARG A 130 11.36 22.30 -4.28
CA ARG A 130 11.85 22.35 -2.89
C ARG A 130 10.72 22.54 -1.87
N ASN A 131 9.78 23.43 -2.16
CA ASN A 131 8.63 23.68 -1.31
C ASN A 131 7.66 22.49 -1.33
N LEU A 132 7.42 21.95 -2.54
CA LEU A 132 6.58 20.76 -2.71
C LEU A 132 7.15 19.56 -1.94
N GLU A 133 8.48 19.38 -1.94
CA GLU A 133 9.14 18.32 -1.16
C GLU A 133 8.87 18.46 0.34
N LYS A 134 8.96 19.67 0.90
CA LYS A 134 8.68 19.90 2.32
C LYS A 134 7.25 19.53 2.70
N VAL A 135 6.28 19.82 1.84
CA VAL A 135 4.87 19.49 2.07
C VAL A 135 4.64 17.99 1.94
N LEU A 136 5.13 17.35 0.87
CA LEU A 136 4.92 15.93 0.61
C LEU A 136 5.59 15.03 1.65
N TYR A 137 6.64 15.48 2.31
CA TYR A 137 7.30 14.77 3.41
C TYR A 137 6.86 15.22 4.80
N PHE A 138 5.74 15.94 4.90
CA PHE A 138 5.13 16.39 6.17
C PHE A 138 6.06 17.28 7.02
N ALA A 139 6.98 18.01 6.39
CA ALA A 139 7.89 18.93 7.08
C ALA A 139 7.34 20.35 7.17
N SER A 140 6.33 20.70 6.39
CA SER A 140 5.71 22.03 6.34
C SER A 140 4.28 21.94 5.83
N TYR A 141 3.49 22.92 6.14
CA TYR A 141 2.10 23.09 5.68
C TYR A 141 2.04 23.98 4.44
N ILE A 142 1.00 23.80 3.63
CA ILE A 142 0.71 24.68 2.50
C ILE A 142 -0.67 25.31 2.67
N VAL A 143 -0.76 26.62 2.50
CA VAL A 143 -2.02 27.35 2.53
C VAL A 143 -2.75 27.13 1.21
N LEU A 144 -3.95 26.54 1.25
CA LEU A 144 -4.79 26.31 0.07
C LEU A 144 -5.69 27.51 -0.22
N GLU A 145 -6.48 27.90 0.76
CA GLU A 145 -7.45 28.99 0.66
C GLU A 145 -7.35 29.90 1.86
N VAL A 146 -7.59 31.16 1.63
CA VAL A 146 -7.57 32.22 2.64
C VAL A 146 -8.85 33.05 2.52
N GLN A 147 -9.53 33.27 3.63
CA GLN A 147 -10.68 34.20 3.69
C GLN A 147 -10.23 35.64 3.90
N ASP A 148 -11.11 36.58 3.57
CA ASP A 148 -10.85 37.98 3.73
C ASP A 148 -10.44 38.39 5.16
N GLY A 149 -9.43 39.23 5.27
CA GLY A 149 -8.91 39.70 6.55
C GLY A 149 -7.81 38.87 7.19
N VAL A 150 -7.29 37.88 6.48
CA VAL A 150 -6.14 37.06 6.89
C VAL A 150 -4.89 37.53 6.16
N ASN A 151 -3.80 37.76 6.88
CA ASN A 151 -2.52 38.21 6.31
C ASN A 151 -1.64 37.02 5.87
N LEU A 152 -2.22 36.08 5.08
CA LEU A 152 -1.54 34.96 4.46
C LEU A 152 -1.88 34.93 2.98
N GLN A 153 -1.05 34.30 2.19
CA GLN A 153 -1.28 34.14 0.76
C GLN A 153 -1.53 32.66 0.39
N PRO A 154 -2.40 32.35 -0.58
CA PRO A 154 -2.53 31.00 -1.13
C PRO A 154 -1.16 30.51 -1.61
N LYS A 155 -0.91 29.20 -1.43
CA LYS A 155 0.35 28.50 -1.72
C LYS A 155 1.54 28.91 -0.83
N GLN A 156 1.33 29.72 0.20
CA GLN A 156 2.37 30.05 1.17
C GLN A 156 2.72 28.78 1.97
N ILE A 157 4.02 28.57 2.19
CA ILE A 157 4.52 27.47 3.01
C ILE A 157 4.69 27.97 4.43
N LEU A 158 4.13 27.24 5.38
CA LEU A 158 4.20 27.53 6.81
C LEU A 158 4.97 26.43 7.53
N SER A 159 5.83 26.83 8.44
CA SER A 159 6.38 25.95 9.46
C SER A 159 5.33 25.60 10.52
N GLU A 160 5.59 24.60 11.35
CA GLU A 160 4.70 24.23 12.46
C GLU A 160 4.39 25.44 13.37
N ALA A 161 5.40 26.24 13.73
CA ALA A 161 5.25 27.41 14.59
C ALA A 161 4.34 28.46 13.94
N GLU A 162 4.57 28.81 12.68
CA GLU A 162 3.76 29.76 11.91
C GLU A 162 2.32 29.25 11.73
N TYR A 163 2.14 27.95 11.50
CA TYR A 163 0.81 27.35 11.42
C TYR A 163 0.05 27.46 12.75
N GLN A 164 0.69 27.15 13.87
CA GLN A 164 0.07 27.26 15.19
C GLN A 164 -0.29 28.73 15.54
N GLU A 165 0.56 29.67 15.17
CA GLU A 165 0.28 31.09 15.33
C GLU A 165 -0.89 31.54 14.45
N ALA A 166 -0.89 31.16 13.19
CA ALA A 166 -1.98 31.47 12.27
C ALA A 166 -3.32 30.88 12.76
N ARG A 167 -3.28 29.63 13.26
CA ARG A 167 -4.45 28.97 13.85
C ARG A 167 -5.01 29.69 15.09
N LYS A 168 -4.14 30.24 15.93
CA LYS A 168 -4.54 31.03 17.11
C LYS A 168 -5.19 32.36 16.68
N ASN A 169 -4.60 33.04 15.70
CA ASN A 169 -5.04 34.36 15.29
C ASN A 169 -6.31 34.33 14.43
N TYR A 170 -6.47 33.34 13.57
CA TYR A 170 -7.52 33.29 12.56
C TYR A 170 -8.51 32.15 12.71
N GLY A 171 -8.19 31.11 13.52
CA GLY A 171 -9.00 29.90 13.67
C GLY A 171 -8.93 28.96 12.45
N GLN A 172 -9.47 27.75 12.59
CA GLN A 172 -9.45 26.74 11.51
C GLN A 172 -10.37 27.05 10.33
N THR A 173 -11.39 27.88 10.53
CA THR A 173 -12.40 28.18 9.50
C THR A 173 -11.95 29.20 8.46
N LYS A 174 -10.84 29.92 8.71
CA LYS A 174 -10.34 30.97 7.80
C LYS A 174 -9.15 30.52 6.96
N ILE A 175 -8.54 29.38 7.27
CA ILE A 175 -7.36 28.86 6.58
C ILE A 175 -7.58 27.38 6.34
N LEU A 176 -7.55 26.96 5.10
CA LEU A 176 -7.49 25.56 4.74
C LEU A 176 -6.02 25.19 4.47
N VAL A 177 -5.51 24.27 5.25
CA VAL A 177 -4.10 23.81 5.17
C VAL A 177 -4.12 22.30 5.02
N ILE A 178 -3.23 21.76 4.21
CA ILE A 178 -3.01 20.32 4.11
C ILE A 178 -1.94 19.94 5.14
N ASP A 179 -2.29 18.93 5.96
CA ASP A 179 -1.34 18.20 6.78
C ASP A 179 -0.56 17.19 5.94
#